data_549319771fa7852eff5cea21640b3fad
#
_entry.id   549319771fa7852eff5cea21640b3fad
#
_cell.length_a   1.000
_cell.length_b   1.000
_cell.length_c   1.000
_cell.angle_alpha   90.00
_cell.angle_beta   90.00
_cell.angle_gamma   90.00
#
_symmetry.space_group_name_H-M   'P 1'
#
loop_
_entity.id
_entity.type
_entity.pdbx_description
1 polymer ?
#
loop_
_entity_poly.entity_id
_entity_poly.type
_entity_poly.pdbx_seq_one_letter_code
_entity_poly.pdbx_strand_id
1 'polypeptide(L)'
;MPEISRGQKTTGSILDSVPGFYNNQSTTLNKNPDAKIQDYLMITRQNDTIVVDTSLTIEKYHKINFLREDDFELIPFSNTGIAYNTLSFSAIKSIKPKMGASNKYISYDSVDDVVYYDLPTPFTELMYRSVFEQGQLLDAVYAVNTSRQFNFSISRKGLRSLGNYQNFLSNTSNFSFTTNYLSKNRKLKIRSHYSNQKLFSEQNLSLIH
;
A
#
# COMPACT_ATOMS: atom_id res chain seq x y z
N MET A 1 59.20 -26.00 8.56
CA MET A 1 57.78 -25.93 8.96
C MET A 1 56.99 -25.56 7.71
N PRO A 2 56.16 -26.44 7.15
CA PRO A 2 55.37 -26.09 5.97
C PRO A 2 54.00 -25.55 6.40
N GLU A 3 53.58 -24.44 5.78
CA GLU A 3 52.26 -23.82 5.90
C GLU A 3 51.18 -24.73 5.30
N ILE A 4 50.13 -24.96 6.09
CA ILE A 4 48.94 -25.69 5.67
C ILE A 4 47.94 -24.69 5.08
N SER A 5 47.85 -24.62 3.75
CA SER A 5 46.80 -23.98 3.02
C SER A 5 45.46 -24.70 3.26
N ARG A 6 44.51 -24.07 3.97
CA ARG A 6 43.14 -24.56 4.09
C ARG A 6 42.34 -24.13 2.87
N GLY A 7 42.09 -25.08 1.97
CA GLY A 7 41.14 -24.92 0.90
C GLY A 7 39.70 -24.79 1.45
N GLN A 8 39.06 -23.68 1.19
CA GLN A 8 37.59 -23.50 1.38
C GLN A 8 36.85 -24.38 0.36
N LYS A 9 36.16 -25.38 0.84
CA LYS A 9 35.14 -26.09 0.04
C LYS A 9 33.92 -25.18 -0.09
N THR A 10 33.70 -24.64 -1.27
CA THR A 10 32.43 -24.07 -1.67
C THR A 10 31.41 -25.20 -1.77
N THR A 11 30.44 -25.21 -0.87
CA THR A 11 29.24 -26.05 -0.98
C THR A 11 28.41 -25.49 -2.12
N GLY A 12 28.47 -26.17 -3.28
CA GLY A 12 27.54 -25.89 -4.40
C GLY A 12 26.11 -26.14 -3.94
N SER A 13 25.25 -25.19 -4.19
CA SER A 13 23.83 -25.31 -3.86
C SER A 13 23.18 -26.37 -4.76
N ILE A 14 22.28 -27.16 -4.18
CA ILE A 14 21.54 -28.25 -4.83
C ILE A 14 20.69 -27.73 -6.02
N LEU A 15 20.54 -26.42 -6.17
CA LEU A 15 19.77 -25.75 -7.23
C LEU A 15 20.51 -25.70 -8.58
N ASP A 16 21.83 -25.96 -8.64
CA ASP A 16 22.60 -25.90 -9.88
C ASP A 16 22.48 -27.15 -10.76
N SER A 17 21.72 -28.15 -10.33
CA SER A 17 21.61 -29.43 -11.03
C SER A 17 20.29 -29.69 -11.76
N VAL A 18 19.40 -28.69 -11.90
CA VAL A 18 18.15 -28.85 -12.64
C VAL A 18 18.29 -28.23 -14.05
N PRO A 19 18.43 -29.04 -15.12
CA PRO A 19 18.51 -28.50 -16.46
C PRO A 19 17.15 -27.94 -16.86
N GLY A 20 17.09 -26.67 -17.17
CA GLY A 20 15.94 -26.06 -17.86
C GLY A 20 15.31 -24.85 -17.21
N PHE A 21 15.75 -24.41 -16.01
CA PHE A 21 15.13 -23.26 -15.31
C PHE A 21 15.86 -21.92 -15.50
N TYR A 22 16.97 -21.88 -16.17
CA TYR A 22 17.71 -20.63 -16.43
C TYR A 22 17.67 -20.25 -17.90
N ASN A 23 16.50 -19.83 -18.37
CA ASN A 23 16.51 -18.93 -19.50
C ASN A 23 16.80 -17.53 -18.92
N ASN A 24 18.09 -17.20 -18.83
CA ASN A 24 18.59 -15.85 -18.55
C ASN A 24 18.25 -14.91 -19.71
N GLN A 25 16.99 -14.71 -20.00
CA GLN A 25 16.56 -13.45 -20.54
C GLN A 25 16.43 -12.51 -19.32
N SER A 26 17.55 -11.91 -18.94
CA SER A 26 17.55 -10.69 -18.15
C SER A 26 16.72 -9.68 -18.96
N THR A 27 15.42 -9.61 -18.68
CA THR A 27 14.68 -8.39 -18.91
C THR A 27 15.45 -7.34 -18.11
N THR A 28 16.28 -6.58 -18.79
CA THR A 28 16.92 -5.40 -18.25
C THR A 28 15.80 -4.40 -17.94
N LEU A 29 15.12 -4.61 -16.82
CA LEU A 29 14.40 -3.55 -16.16
C LEU A 29 15.44 -2.43 -16.03
N ASN A 30 15.15 -1.28 -16.63
CA ASN A 30 16.03 -0.11 -16.64
C ASN A 30 16.40 0.25 -15.20
N LYS A 31 17.38 -0.44 -14.68
CA LYS A 31 17.91 -0.23 -13.35
C LYS A 31 18.78 1.01 -13.46
N ASN A 32 18.27 2.14 -12.98
CA ASN A 32 19.10 3.32 -12.85
C ASN A 32 20.05 3.10 -11.65
N PRO A 33 21.34 2.84 -11.85
CA PRO A 33 22.26 2.51 -10.76
C PRO A 33 22.47 3.68 -9.79
N ASP A 34 22.14 4.90 -10.21
CA ASP A 34 22.34 6.14 -9.45
C ASP A 34 21.05 6.58 -8.70
N ALA A 35 19.99 5.75 -8.69
CA ALA A 35 18.74 6.09 -8.03
C ALA A 35 18.92 6.21 -6.51
N LYS A 36 18.58 7.38 -5.98
CA LYS A 36 18.57 7.66 -4.54
C LYS A 36 17.17 7.50 -3.98
N ILE A 37 17.05 7.25 -2.66
CA ILE A 37 15.75 7.15 -1.98
C ILE A 37 14.90 8.40 -2.20
N GLN A 38 15.52 9.56 -2.29
CA GLN A 38 14.84 10.85 -2.52
C GLN A 38 14.18 10.97 -3.90
N ASP A 39 14.54 10.10 -4.85
CA ASP A 39 13.99 10.11 -6.22
C ASP A 39 12.68 9.30 -6.31
N TYR A 40 12.31 8.58 -5.25
CA TYR A 40 11.06 7.85 -5.17
C TYR A 40 9.96 8.76 -4.63
N LEU A 41 9.13 9.26 -5.51
CA LEU A 41 8.16 10.30 -5.18
C LEU A 41 6.73 9.80 -5.32
N MET A 42 5.91 10.14 -4.32
CA MET A 42 4.46 10.11 -4.37
C MET A 42 3.93 11.51 -4.59
N ILE A 43 3.00 11.66 -5.51
CA ILE A 43 2.42 12.95 -5.88
C ILE A 43 0.94 12.91 -5.59
N THR A 44 0.46 13.81 -4.77
CA THR A 44 -0.96 13.95 -4.48
C THR A 44 -1.69 14.66 -5.62
N ARG A 45 -3.02 14.66 -5.58
CA ARG A 45 -3.83 15.41 -6.55
C ARG A 45 -3.55 16.91 -6.51
N GLN A 46 -3.24 17.45 -5.35
CA GLN A 46 -2.93 18.87 -5.14
C GLN A 46 -1.53 19.25 -5.65
N ASN A 47 -0.76 18.30 -6.18
CA ASN A 47 0.64 18.41 -6.58
C ASN A 47 1.65 18.45 -5.43
N ASP A 48 1.24 18.14 -4.23
CA ASP A 48 2.20 17.94 -3.15
C ASP A 48 3.02 16.68 -3.42
N THR A 49 4.31 16.78 -3.20
CA THR A 49 5.25 15.70 -3.48
C THR A 49 5.84 15.20 -2.16
N ILE A 50 5.70 13.91 -1.93
CA ILE A 50 6.16 13.22 -0.73
C ILE A 50 7.12 12.12 -1.15
N VAL A 51 8.23 11.97 -0.43
CA VAL A 51 9.16 10.85 -0.66
C VAL A 51 8.52 9.56 -0.17
N VAL A 52 8.60 8.50 -0.98
CA VAL A 52 8.14 7.17 -0.58
C VAL A 52 8.93 6.71 0.63
N ASP A 53 8.24 6.36 1.69
CA ASP A 53 8.87 5.82 2.87
C ASP A 53 9.20 4.34 2.71
N THR A 54 10.46 4.04 2.50
CA THR A 54 10.97 2.67 2.31
C THR A 54 11.54 2.05 3.58
N SER A 55 11.49 2.74 4.72
CA SER A 55 12.04 2.23 5.95
C SER A 55 11.13 1.16 6.58
N LEU A 56 11.73 0.03 6.97
CA LEU A 56 11.09 -1.09 7.65
C LEU A 56 11.57 -1.18 9.11
N THR A 57 11.69 -0.03 9.79
CA THR A 57 12.12 0.00 11.18
C THR A 57 10.98 -0.39 12.12
N ILE A 58 11.33 -1.02 13.25
CA ILE A 58 10.36 -1.40 14.28
C ILE A 58 9.63 -0.19 14.88
N GLU A 59 10.21 0.99 14.77
CA GLU A 59 9.60 2.22 15.24
C GLU A 59 8.28 2.56 14.55
N LYS A 60 8.02 1.94 13.41
CA LYS A 60 6.80 2.16 12.62
C LYS A 60 5.72 1.10 12.80
N TYR A 61 5.89 0.17 13.72
CA TYR A 61 4.91 -0.90 13.92
C TYR A 61 3.51 -0.36 14.24
N HIS A 62 3.42 0.79 14.90
CA HIS A 62 2.17 1.47 15.23
C HIS A 62 1.40 2.01 14.00
N LYS A 63 2.07 2.11 12.84
CA LYS A 63 1.45 2.49 11.56
C LYS A 63 1.08 1.31 10.67
N ILE A 64 1.28 0.07 11.15
CA ILE A 64 0.91 -1.14 10.42
C ILE A 64 -0.57 -1.45 10.68
N ASN A 65 -1.45 -0.58 10.24
CA ASN A 65 -2.89 -0.72 10.29
C ASN A 65 -3.53 -0.40 8.94
N PHE A 66 -4.85 -0.53 8.85
CA PHE A 66 -5.56 -0.30 7.59
C PHE A 66 -5.42 1.12 7.06
N LEU A 67 -5.36 2.10 7.94
CA LEU A 67 -5.27 3.52 7.57
C LEU A 67 -3.84 3.99 7.35
N ARG A 68 -2.83 3.20 7.79
CA ARG A 68 -1.42 3.61 7.82
C ARG A 68 -1.18 4.84 8.71
N GLU A 69 -2.07 5.07 9.65
CA GLU A 69 -1.98 6.12 10.65
C GLU A 69 -1.53 5.55 12.00
N ASP A 70 -1.30 6.42 12.97
CA ASP A 70 -0.87 6.01 14.30
C ASP A 70 -1.99 5.25 15.02
N ASP A 71 -1.73 3.99 15.42
CA ASP A 71 -2.69 3.16 16.17
C ASP A 71 -3.11 3.78 17.50
N PHE A 72 -2.25 4.61 18.13
CA PHE A 72 -2.57 5.25 19.40
C PHE A 72 -3.64 6.33 19.27
N GLU A 73 -3.83 6.85 18.09
CA GLU A 73 -4.87 7.83 17.81
C GLU A 73 -6.20 7.20 17.38
N LEU A 74 -6.21 5.90 17.09
CA LEU A 74 -7.33 5.21 16.48
C LEU A 74 -7.92 4.17 17.43
N ILE A 75 -9.11 4.43 17.93
CA ILE A 75 -9.89 3.44 18.69
C ILE A 75 -10.96 2.86 17.74
N PRO A 76 -10.85 1.59 17.33
CA PRO A 76 -11.89 0.96 16.53
C PRO A 76 -13.17 0.80 17.35
N PHE A 77 -14.31 0.99 16.70
CA PHE A 77 -15.60 0.59 17.25
C PHE A 77 -15.71 -0.94 17.27
N SER A 78 -16.91 -1.45 17.23
CA SER A 78 -17.20 -2.89 17.33
C SER A 78 -16.49 -3.78 16.30
N ASN A 79 -16.01 -3.23 15.21
CA ASN A 79 -15.26 -3.97 14.19
C ASN A 79 -14.25 -3.09 13.47
N THR A 80 -13.16 -3.71 13.01
CA THR A 80 -12.16 -3.05 12.18
C THR A 80 -12.72 -2.73 10.78
N GLY A 81 -12.46 -1.53 10.28
CA GLY A 81 -12.86 -1.11 8.92
C GLY A 81 -14.22 -0.41 8.83
N ILE A 82 -14.96 -0.26 9.92
CA ILE A 82 -16.21 0.50 9.95
C ILE A 82 -15.95 1.94 10.37
N ALA A 83 -15.79 2.18 11.65
CA ALA A 83 -15.55 3.50 12.21
C ALA A 83 -14.49 3.44 13.30
N TYR A 84 -13.77 4.54 13.46
CA TYR A 84 -12.79 4.75 14.53
C TYR A 84 -13.11 6.05 15.25
N ASN A 85 -12.86 6.07 16.56
CA ASN A 85 -12.71 7.30 17.31
C ASN A 85 -11.24 7.71 17.30
N THR A 86 -10.98 8.98 17.14
CA THR A 86 -9.65 9.54 17.32
C THR A 86 -9.47 10.04 18.74
N LEU A 87 -8.34 9.72 19.38
CA LEU A 87 -7.98 10.26 20.68
C LEU A 87 -7.46 11.69 20.59
N SER A 88 -6.87 12.03 19.45
CA SER A 88 -6.35 13.36 19.21
C SER A 88 -7.46 14.32 18.79
N PHE A 89 -7.36 15.55 19.27
CA PHE A 89 -8.21 16.65 18.81
C PHE A 89 -7.68 17.17 17.48
N SER A 90 -8.46 17.02 16.42
CA SER A 90 -8.21 17.68 15.14
C SER A 90 -9.23 18.77 14.90
N ALA A 91 -8.77 19.98 14.59
CA ALA A 91 -9.66 21.04 14.17
C ALA A 91 -10.40 20.62 12.88
N ILE A 92 -11.72 20.77 12.87
CA ILE A 92 -12.54 20.45 11.69
C ILE A 92 -12.13 21.38 10.56
N LYS A 93 -11.47 20.83 9.54
CA LYS A 93 -11.02 21.59 8.35
C LYS A 93 -12.16 21.86 7.34
N SER A 94 -13.29 21.19 7.49
CA SER A 94 -14.41 21.29 6.54
C SER A 94 -15.65 21.83 7.24
N ILE A 95 -16.28 22.85 6.63
CA ILE A 95 -17.56 23.41 7.11
C ILE A 95 -18.71 22.42 6.88
N LYS A 96 -18.59 21.54 5.88
CA LYS A 96 -19.61 20.53 5.57
C LYS A 96 -19.26 19.20 6.27
N PRO A 97 -20.22 18.58 6.95
CA PRO A 97 -20.00 17.24 7.52
C PRO A 97 -19.79 16.21 6.40
N LYS A 98 -18.99 15.19 6.67
CA LYS A 98 -18.89 14.02 5.79
C LYS A 98 -20.26 13.35 5.69
N MET A 99 -20.65 12.93 4.49
CA MET A 99 -21.96 12.33 4.23
C MET A 99 -21.81 11.02 3.44
N GLY A 100 -22.81 10.13 3.56
CA GLY A 100 -22.86 8.90 2.80
C GLY A 100 -21.72 7.92 3.14
N ALA A 101 -21.12 7.31 2.11
CA ALA A 101 -20.07 6.31 2.27
C ALA A 101 -18.84 6.84 2.99
N SER A 102 -18.44 8.07 2.72
CA SER A 102 -17.26 8.69 3.33
C SER A 102 -17.40 8.95 4.83
N ASN A 103 -18.63 9.00 5.36
CA ASN A 103 -18.88 9.14 6.78
C ASN A 103 -19.00 7.76 7.47
N LYS A 104 -19.62 6.81 6.77
CA LYS A 104 -19.89 5.46 7.32
C LYS A 104 -18.64 4.58 7.32
N TYR A 105 -17.83 4.67 6.27
CA TYR A 105 -16.67 3.80 6.09
C TYR A 105 -15.39 4.62 6.12
N ILE A 106 -14.59 4.39 7.14
CA ILE A 106 -13.26 5.00 7.21
C ILE A 106 -12.32 4.54 6.09
N SER A 107 -12.61 3.36 5.54
CA SER A 107 -11.89 2.77 4.41
C SER A 107 -12.28 3.34 3.05
N TYR A 108 -13.14 4.36 3.02
CA TYR A 108 -13.51 5.03 1.77
C TYR A 108 -12.38 5.94 1.30
N ASP A 109 -11.81 5.60 0.15
CA ASP A 109 -10.82 6.45 -0.51
C ASP A 109 -11.53 7.49 -1.38
N SER A 110 -11.34 8.75 -1.08
CA SER A 110 -11.85 9.84 -1.92
C SER A 110 -10.93 10.08 -3.12
N VAL A 111 -11.41 10.88 -4.06
CA VAL A 111 -10.57 11.28 -5.21
C VAL A 111 -9.33 12.07 -4.77
N ASP A 112 -9.41 12.72 -3.62
CA ASP A 112 -8.30 13.51 -3.07
C ASP A 112 -7.21 12.63 -2.43
N ASP A 113 -7.55 11.38 -2.07
CA ASP A 113 -6.63 10.40 -1.50
C ASP A 113 -5.83 9.64 -2.57
N VAL A 114 -6.13 9.87 -3.85
CA VAL A 114 -5.42 9.22 -4.95
C VAL A 114 -3.99 9.71 -5.05
N VAL A 115 -3.06 8.76 -5.07
CA VAL A 115 -1.62 9.01 -5.16
C VAL A 115 -1.09 8.55 -6.51
N TYR A 116 -0.23 9.35 -7.10
CA TYR A 116 0.50 9.04 -8.33
C TYR A 116 1.97 8.87 -8.01
N TYR A 117 2.62 7.94 -8.69
CA TYR A 117 4.02 7.64 -8.46
C TYR A 117 4.90 8.23 -9.56
N ASP A 118 6.07 8.72 -9.15
CA ASP A 118 7.19 9.08 -10.03
C ASP A 118 8.44 8.41 -9.47
N LEU A 119 8.86 7.34 -10.14
CA LEU A 119 9.85 6.41 -9.62
C LEU A 119 10.98 6.21 -10.61
N PRO A 120 12.24 6.13 -10.17
CA PRO A 120 13.37 5.81 -11.03
C PRO A 120 13.48 4.30 -11.35
N THR A 121 12.95 3.44 -10.48
CA THR A 121 12.94 1.98 -10.64
C THR A 121 11.61 1.41 -10.14
N PRO A 122 11.25 0.17 -10.50
CA PRO A 122 10.05 -0.47 -9.98
C PRO A 122 10.04 -0.53 -8.46
N PHE A 123 8.88 -0.29 -7.88
CA PHE A 123 8.62 -0.34 -6.44
C PHE A 123 7.46 -1.29 -6.16
N THR A 124 7.63 -2.13 -5.15
CA THR A 124 6.59 -3.04 -4.68
C THR A 124 6.54 -2.98 -3.16
N GLU A 125 5.36 -2.74 -2.65
CA GLU A 125 5.07 -2.83 -1.23
C GLU A 125 3.95 -3.84 -1.01
N LEU A 126 4.13 -4.73 -0.05
CA LEU A 126 3.14 -5.72 0.35
C LEU A 126 3.05 -5.74 1.86
N MET A 127 1.90 -5.40 2.38
CA MET A 127 1.58 -5.55 3.79
C MET A 127 0.44 -6.56 3.96
N TYR A 128 0.67 -7.54 4.81
CA TYR A 128 -0.35 -8.47 5.25
C TYR A 128 -0.37 -8.51 6.78
N ARG A 129 -1.55 -8.41 7.35
CA ARG A 129 -1.75 -8.53 8.79
C ARG A 129 -3.03 -9.32 9.08
N SER A 130 -2.97 -10.22 10.05
CA SER A 130 -4.19 -10.76 10.65
C SER A 130 -4.81 -9.71 11.55
N VAL A 131 -6.12 -9.55 11.45
CA VAL A 131 -6.91 -8.63 12.26
C VAL A 131 -7.76 -9.45 13.22
N PHE A 132 -8.23 -8.82 14.28
CA PHE A 132 -9.05 -9.44 15.29
C PHE A 132 -10.24 -10.22 14.69
N GLU A 133 -10.68 -11.32 15.33
CA GLU A 133 -11.80 -12.17 14.92
C GLU A 133 -11.70 -12.71 13.49
N GLN A 134 -10.64 -13.50 13.23
CA GLN A 134 -10.41 -14.14 11.93
C GLN A 134 -10.33 -13.15 10.76
N GLY A 135 -9.95 -11.92 11.05
CA GLY A 135 -9.81 -10.88 10.05
C GLY A 135 -8.49 -10.97 9.30
N GLN A 136 -8.50 -10.43 8.10
CA GLN A 136 -7.33 -10.32 7.22
C GLN A 136 -7.26 -8.91 6.64
N LEU A 137 -6.08 -8.33 6.68
CA LEU A 137 -5.76 -7.06 6.06
C LEU A 137 -4.67 -7.30 5.02
N LEU A 138 -4.94 -6.87 3.81
CA LEU A 138 -3.99 -6.86 2.70
C LEU A 138 -3.88 -5.45 2.15
N ASP A 139 -2.67 -4.97 2.01
CA ASP A 139 -2.36 -3.72 1.31
C ASP A 139 -1.18 -3.96 0.40
N ALA A 140 -1.40 -3.89 -0.90
CA ALA A 140 -0.41 -4.18 -1.91
C ALA A 140 -0.35 -3.04 -2.92
N VAL A 141 0.86 -2.55 -3.17
CA VAL A 141 1.15 -1.54 -4.18
C VAL A 141 2.25 -2.05 -5.09
N TYR A 142 2.01 -1.96 -6.38
CA TYR A 142 2.98 -2.24 -7.41
C TYR A 142 3.07 -1.04 -8.33
N ALA A 143 4.20 -0.36 -8.35
CA ALA A 143 4.42 0.82 -9.16
C ALA A 143 5.65 0.63 -10.04
N VAL A 144 5.52 0.95 -11.32
CA VAL A 144 6.54 0.70 -12.33
C VAL A 144 6.77 1.93 -13.18
N ASN A 145 8.03 2.18 -13.43
CA ASN A 145 8.52 3.12 -14.42
C ASN A 145 8.82 2.36 -15.73
N THR A 146 7.99 2.55 -16.74
CA THR A 146 8.21 1.96 -18.08
C THR A 146 9.17 2.80 -18.92
N SER A 147 9.22 4.10 -18.67
CA SER A 147 10.15 5.05 -19.28
C SER A 147 10.34 6.23 -18.35
N ARG A 148 11.38 7.06 -18.59
CA ARG A 148 11.59 8.30 -17.81
C ARG A 148 10.39 9.25 -17.80
N GLN A 149 9.42 9.02 -18.67
CA GLN A 149 8.25 9.88 -18.85
C GLN A 149 6.97 9.26 -18.34
N PHE A 150 6.91 7.95 -18.20
CA PHE A 150 5.68 7.23 -17.93
C PHE A 150 5.83 6.27 -16.76
N ASN A 151 5.08 6.54 -15.72
CA ASN A 151 4.93 5.70 -14.55
C ASN A 151 3.47 5.23 -14.45
N PHE A 152 3.27 4.00 -14.03
CA PHE A 152 1.95 3.51 -13.65
C PHE A 152 2.02 2.75 -12.34
N SER A 153 0.91 2.70 -11.63
CA SER A 153 0.79 1.90 -10.43
C SER A 153 -0.52 1.15 -10.38
N ILE A 154 -0.47 0.01 -9.73
CA ILE A 154 -1.63 -0.80 -9.38
C ILE A 154 -1.60 -0.96 -7.86
N SER A 155 -2.69 -0.63 -7.19
CA SER A 155 -2.82 -0.88 -5.76
C SER A 155 -4.09 -1.65 -5.46
N ARG A 156 -3.99 -2.50 -4.45
CA ARG A 156 -5.12 -3.23 -3.92
C ARG A 156 -5.07 -3.23 -2.41
N LYS A 157 -6.12 -2.73 -1.80
CA LYS A 157 -6.30 -2.69 -0.36
C LYS A 157 -7.56 -3.44 0.00
N GLY A 158 -7.45 -4.44 0.87
CA GLY A 158 -8.55 -5.28 1.28
C GLY A 158 -8.56 -5.51 2.78
N LEU A 159 -9.74 -5.48 3.36
CA LEU A 159 -9.97 -5.80 4.76
C LEU A 159 -11.20 -6.69 4.87
N ARG A 160 -11.06 -7.76 5.62
CA ARG A 160 -12.19 -8.58 6.05
C ARG A 160 -12.05 -8.84 7.54
N SER A 161 -13.11 -8.61 8.30
CA SER A 161 -13.16 -8.90 9.73
C SER A 161 -14.59 -9.31 10.11
N LEU A 162 -14.73 -10.36 10.92
CA LEU A 162 -16.03 -10.85 11.39
C LEU A 162 -16.59 -9.98 12.52
N GLY A 163 -15.70 -9.27 13.24
CA GLY A 163 -16.06 -8.49 14.42
C GLY A 163 -16.36 -9.31 15.66
N ASN A 164 -16.54 -8.63 16.77
CA ASN A 164 -16.75 -9.25 18.08
C ASN A 164 -18.17 -9.74 18.31
N TYR A 165 -19.11 -9.37 17.46
CA TYR A 165 -20.53 -9.68 17.61
C TYR A 165 -21.07 -10.37 16.37
N GLN A 166 -22.15 -11.14 16.54
CA GLN A 166 -22.85 -11.78 15.42
C GLN A 166 -23.37 -10.72 14.43
N ASN A 167 -23.29 -11.01 13.12
CA ASN A 167 -23.75 -10.12 12.05
C ASN A 167 -23.05 -8.75 12.01
N PHE A 168 -21.74 -8.74 12.29
CA PHE A 168 -20.90 -7.55 12.24
C PHE A 168 -19.80 -7.65 11.17
N LEU A 169 -19.98 -8.49 10.19
CA LEU A 169 -19.00 -8.66 9.12
C LEU A 169 -18.71 -7.33 8.42
N SER A 170 -17.43 -6.98 8.38
CA SER A 170 -16.91 -5.89 7.57
C SER A 170 -16.05 -6.47 6.44
N ASN A 171 -16.33 -6.09 5.21
CA ASN A 171 -15.59 -6.52 4.04
C ASN A 171 -15.41 -5.34 3.09
N THR A 172 -14.19 -4.88 2.96
CA THR A 172 -13.84 -3.77 2.09
C THR A 172 -12.77 -4.20 1.09
N SER A 173 -12.87 -3.73 -0.12
CA SER A 173 -11.91 -4.01 -1.18
C SER A 173 -11.81 -2.79 -2.07
N ASN A 174 -10.65 -2.15 -2.07
CA ASN A 174 -10.32 -1.02 -2.91
C ASN A 174 -9.27 -1.45 -3.92
N PHE A 175 -9.53 -1.16 -5.17
CA PHE A 175 -8.59 -1.35 -6.28
C PHE A 175 -8.37 -0.01 -6.94
N SER A 176 -7.14 0.38 -7.14
CA SER A 176 -6.82 1.57 -7.91
C SER A 176 -5.71 1.32 -8.92
N PHE A 177 -5.84 1.98 -10.05
CA PHE A 177 -4.84 2.04 -11.11
C PHE A 177 -4.55 3.50 -11.38
N THR A 178 -3.28 3.89 -11.33
CA THR A 178 -2.89 5.28 -11.60
C THR A 178 -1.80 5.36 -12.65
N THR A 179 -1.81 6.43 -13.42
CA THR A 179 -0.77 6.72 -14.40
C THR A 179 -0.29 8.16 -14.26
N ASN A 180 1.00 8.36 -14.48
CA ASN A 180 1.64 9.66 -14.49
C ASN A 180 2.55 9.76 -15.71
N TYR A 181 2.26 10.70 -16.58
CA TYR A 181 3.02 10.99 -17.79
C TYR A 181 3.59 12.41 -17.72
N LEU A 182 4.89 12.52 -17.97
CA LEU A 182 5.59 13.79 -18.07
C LEU A 182 6.31 13.86 -19.44
N SER A 183 5.96 14.88 -20.24
CA SER A 183 6.61 15.09 -21.55
C SER A 183 8.09 15.39 -21.40
N LYS A 184 8.90 15.04 -22.42
CA LYS A 184 10.35 15.35 -22.50
C LYS A 184 10.66 16.81 -22.21
N ASN A 185 9.84 17.71 -22.71
CA ASN A 185 10.00 19.15 -22.53
C ASN A 185 9.46 19.65 -21.18
N ARG A 186 8.96 18.76 -20.32
CA ARG A 186 8.33 19.06 -19.01
C ARG A 186 7.19 20.09 -19.07
N LYS A 187 6.68 20.41 -20.27
CA LYS A 187 5.59 21.36 -20.46
C LYS A 187 4.20 20.73 -20.30
N LEU A 188 4.09 19.42 -20.49
CA LEU A 188 2.85 18.67 -20.40
C LEU A 188 2.98 17.58 -19.34
N LYS A 189 2.09 17.61 -18.37
CA LYS A 189 1.94 16.59 -17.34
C LYS A 189 0.52 16.06 -17.38
N ILE A 190 0.35 14.76 -17.57
CA ILE A 190 -0.95 14.08 -17.62
C ILE A 190 -0.97 13.04 -16.51
N ARG A 191 -2.01 13.06 -15.69
CA ARG A 191 -2.28 12.05 -14.70
C ARG A 191 -3.69 11.52 -14.89
N SER A 192 -3.82 10.21 -14.82
CA SER A 192 -5.13 9.58 -14.81
C SER A 192 -5.21 8.50 -13.75
N HIS A 193 -6.41 8.24 -13.28
CA HIS A 193 -6.66 7.18 -12.33
C HIS A 193 -7.99 6.49 -12.62
N TYR A 194 -8.04 5.24 -12.23
CA TYR A 194 -9.25 4.44 -12.16
C TYR A 194 -9.33 3.84 -10.75
N SER A 195 -10.45 4.00 -10.09
CA SER A 195 -10.69 3.45 -8.74
C SER A 195 -11.98 2.66 -8.73
N ASN A 196 -11.94 1.48 -8.13
CA ASN A 196 -13.11 0.64 -7.89
C ASN A 196 -13.12 0.24 -6.41
N GLN A 197 -14.19 0.57 -5.71
CA GLN A 197 -14.33 0.32 -4.28
C GLN A 197 -15.59 -0.49 -4.00
N LYS A 198 -15.42 -1.54 -3.20
CA LYS A 198 -16.52 -2.32 -2.67
C LYS A 198 -16.46 -2.24 -1.15
N LEU A 199 -17.47 -1.61 -0.57
CA LEU A 199 -17.60 -1.40 0.86
C LEU A 199 -18.85 -2.13 1.34
N PHE A 200 -18.67 -3.09 2.23
CA PHE A 200 -19.75 -3.89 2.78
C PHE A 200 -19.60 -4.00 4.30
N SER A 201 -20.67 -3.76 5.01
CA SER A 201 -20.75 -4.01 6.44
C SER A 201 -22.14 -4.51 6.83
N GLU A 202 -22.18 -5.59 7.56
CA GLU A 202 -23.40 -6.02 8.23
C GLU A 202 -23.64 -5.16 9.47
N GLN A 203 -24.91 -4.94 9.79
CA GLN A 203 -25.32 -4.26 11.00
C GLN A 203 -26.30 -5.19 11.72
N ASN A 204 -26.00 -5.45 12.99
CA ASN A 204 -26.93 -6.19 13.84
C ASN A 204 -28.11 -5.28 14.17
N LEU A 205 -29.22 -5.50 13.47
CA LEU A 205 -30.50 -4.92 13.88
C LEU A 205 -31.07 -5.82 14.98
N SER A 206 -30.90 -5.43 16.22
CA SER A 206 -31.66 -5.98 17.31
C SER A 206 -33.14 -5.63 17.10
N LEU A 207 -33.89 -6.55 16.51
CA LEU A 207 -35.35 -6.49 16.58
C LEU A 207 -35.73 -6.74 18.02
N ILE A 208 -36.00 -5.67 18.77
CA ILE A 208 -36.69 -5.76 20.04
C ILE A 208 -38.13 -6.13 19.71
N HIS A 209 -38.48 -7.38 19.92
CA HIS A 209 -39.87 -7.84 19.93
C HIS A 209 -40.46 -7.59 21.34
#